data_03e6129357e437945558691b5fc3b21e
#
_entry.id   03e6129357e437945558691b5fc3b21e
#
_cell.length_a   1.000
_cell.length_b   1.000
_cell.length_c   1.000
_cell.angle_alpha   90.00
_cell.angle_beta   90.00
_cell.angle_gamma   90.00
#
_symmetry.space_group_name_H-M   'P 1'
#
loop_
_entity.id
_entity.type
_entity.pdbx_description
1 polymer ?
#
loop_
_entity_poly.entity_id
_entity_poly.type
_entity_poly.pdbx_seq_one_letter_code
_entity_poly.pdbx_strand_id
1 'polypeptide(L)'
;MTVADLRLESLTRWILEDLGHSVLRVDVASADASFRRYFRAYLAGGETRVVMDAPPDKEDIGPYLRVARLLEGTGVHVPRVHAVDTVQGFVLLEDLGSTPYLAPLQRGEQVDRLYGEALQALCAIQVRGREAARELPPYDAAVLLREMALLPEWFCGRHLGLALGVEDEAVLREAFDRLVAESLAQPVVFVHRDYHSRNLMVLPEGGPGVIDFQDALAGPVGYDLVSLLKDCYISWPRARVESWVRQHRQLLRQQGFHAGAGSSEREFLRWFDMAGVQRHLKVLGIFARLWWRDGKIGYLADLPLTLDYVLDTCARYPELAPLRRWLATQVVPRLAAANAAARAAASSGDGS
;
A
#
# COMPACT_ATOMS: atom_id res chain seq x y z
N MET A 1 -1.55 -27.93 25.01
CA MET A 1 -0.87 -28.64 23.89
C MET A 1 -1.02 -27.74 22.67
N THR A 2 0.08 -27.13 22.23
CA THR A 2 0.08 -26.31 21.00
C THR A 2 -0.27 -27.24 19.83
N VAL A 3 -1.32 -26.93 19.08
CA VAL A 3 -1.64 -27.62 17.83
C VAL A 3 -0.41 -27.45 16.93
N ALA A 4 0.17 -28.56 16.49
CA ALA A 4 1.33 -28.54 15.60
C ALA A 4 0.95 -27.79 14.30
N ASP A 5 1.74 -26.80 13.92
CA ASP A 5 1.56 -26.11 12.64
C ASP A 5 2.13 -27.00 11.52
N LEU A 6 1.28 -27.87 10.98
CA LEU A 6 1.66 -28.83 9.94
C LEU A 6 2.24 -28.17 8.68
N ARG A 7 1.83 -26.94 8.39
CA ARG A 7 2.39 -26.21 7.25
C ARG A 7 3.81 -25.72 7.54
N LEU A 8 4.07 -25.23 8.75
CA LEU A 8 5.42 -24.86 9.17
C LEU A 8 6.37 -26.06 9.17
N GLU A 9 5.90 -27.22 9.60
CA GLU A 9 6.68 -28.46 9.51
C GLU A 9 6.99 -28.85 8.06
N SER A 10 5.98 -28.79 7.16
CA SER A 10 6.16 -29.07 5.73
C SER A 10 7.10 -28.08 5.06
N LEU A 11 6.97 -26.78 5.37
CA LEU A 11 7.87 -25.72 4.91
C LEU A 11 9.32 -25.96 5.36
N THR A 12 9.51 -26.31 6.62
CA THR A 12 10.84 -26.57 7.17
C THR A 12 11.48 -27.82 6.50
N ARG A 13 10.68 -28.86 6.26
CA ARG A 13 11.11 -30.07 5.55
C ARG A 13 11.51 -29.73 4.11
N TRP A 14 10.71 -28.97 3.39
CA TRP A 14 11.01 -28.51 2.05
C TRP A 14 12.38 -27.81 1.96
N ILE A 15 12.68 -26.89 2.89
CA ILE A 15 13.98 -26.19 2.92
C ILE A 15 15.14 -27.18 3.20
N LEU A 16 14.93 -28.12 4.13
CA LEU A 16 15.96 -29.07 4.55
C LEU A 16 16.21 -30.17 3.53
N GLU A 17 15.15 -30.85 3.09
CA GLU A 17 15.25 -32.08 2.30
C GLU A 17 15.26 -31.80 0.80
N ASP A 18 14.38 -30.93 0.31
CA ASP A 18 14.24 -30.70 -1.13
C ASP A 18 15.25 -29.67 -1.63
N LEU A 19 15.52 -28.62 -0.84
CA LEU A 19 16.50 -27.60 -1.24
C LEU A 19 17.91 -27.84 -0.68
N GLY A 20 18.09 -28.79 0.23
CA GLY A 20 19.37 -29.17 0.81
C GLY A 20 20.01 -28.11 1.72
N HIS A 21 19.24 -27.17 2.24
CA HIS A 21 19.75 -26.15 3.15
C HIS A 21 19.74 -26.62 4.60
N SER A 22 20.87 -26.49 5.29
CA SER A 22 20.94 -26.75 6.74
C SER A 22 20.31 -25.58 7.51
N VAL A 23 19.08 -25.77 8.01
CA VAL A 23 18.33 -24.78 8.77
C VAL A 23 18.59 -24.95 10.27
N LEU A 24 18.98 -23.87 10.95
CA LEU A 24 19.17 -23.83 12.39
C LEU A 24 17.88 -23.48 13.14
N ARG A 25 17.08 -22.58 12.57
CA ARG A 25 15.85 -22.06 13.16
C ARG A 25 14.96 -21.42 12.10
N VAL A 26 13.65 -21.48 12.33
CA VAL A 26 12.63 -20.76 11.53
C VAL A 26 11.76 -19.97 12.50
N ASP A 27 11.72 -18.64 12.33
CA ASP A 27 10.90 -17.73 13.14
C ASP A 27 9.82 -17.07 12.27
N VAL A 28 8.73 -16.63 12.88
CA VAL A 28 7.74 -15.79 12.19
C VAL A 28 8.39 -14.45 11.86
N ALA A 29 8.44 -14.08 10.57
CA ALA A 29 8.97 -12.79 10.12
C ALA A 29 7.88 -11.71 10.12
N SER A 30 6.72 -12.00 9.54
CA SER A 30 5.53 -11.15 9.60
C SER A 30 4.27 -11.97 9.30
N ALA A 31 3.11 -11.45 9.76
CA ALA A 31 1.80 -11.91 9.35
C ALA A 31 1.12 -10.78 8.57
N ASP A 32 0.73 -11.07 7.33
CA ASP A 32 0.04 -10.13 6.47
C ASP A 32 -1.47 -10.02 6.82
N ALA A 33 -2.16 -9.09 6.17
CA ALA A 33 -3.62 -9.02 6.18
C ALA A 33 -4.28 -10.09 5.31
N SER A 34 -3.52 -10.82 4.51
CA SER A 34 -3.91 -11.96 3.67
C SER A 34 -3.73 -13.31 4.39
N PHE A 35 -3.94 -14.40 3.66
CA PHE A 35 -3.63 -15.74 4.16
C PHE A 35 -2.14 -16.11 4.04
N ARG A 36 -1.30 -15.22 3.48
CA ARG A 36 0.14 -15.42 3.38
C ARG A 36 0.79 -15.23 4.74
N ARG A 37 1.71 -16.13 5.05
CA ARG A 37 2.59 -16.04 6.23
C ARG A 37 4.04 -15.95 5.76
N TYR A 38 4.84 -15.21 6.47
CA TYR A 38 6.26 -15.07 6.16
C TYR A 38 7.09 -15.54 7.34
N PHE A 39 8.04 -16.41 7.06
CA PHE A 39 8.97 -16.97 8.05
C PHE A 39 10.39 -16.60 7.68
N ARG A 40 11.23 -16.35 8.66
CA ARG A 40 12.67 -16.16 8.49
C ARG A 40 13.40 -17.44 8.85
N ALA A 41 14.08 -18.04 7.88
CA ALA A 41 14.93 -19.20 8.04
C ALA A 41 16.38 -18.74 8.27
N TYR A 42 17.01 -19.22 9.35
CA TYR A 42 18.40 -18.99 9.68
C TYR A 42 19.20 -20.21 9.24
N LEU A 43 20.11 -20.04 8.28
CA LEU A 43 20.89 -21.12 7.70
C LEU A 43 22.22 -21.33 8.44
N ALA A 44 22.76 -22.55 8.41
CA ALA A 44 24.01 -22.88 9.11
C ALA A 44 25.23 -22.06 8.64
N GLY A 45 25.19 -21.51 7.43
CA GLY A 45 26.21 -20.60 6.89
C GLY A 45 26.17 -19.16 7.42
N GLY A 46 25.22 -18.84 8.34
CA GLY A 46 25.01 -17.49 8.86
C GLY A 46 24.12 -16.60 7.98
N GLU A 47 23.68 -17.10 6.85
CA GLU A 47 22.72 -16.41 5.98
C GLU A 47 21.30 -16.55 6.51
N THR A 48 20.46 -15.57 6.15
CA THR A 48 19.00 -15.63 6.38
C THR A 48 18.25 -15.63 5.04
N ARG A 49 17.09 -16.27 5.03
CA ARG A 49 16.13 -16.26 3.94
C ARG A 49 14.74 -16.02 4.48
N VAL A 50 13.89 -15.43 3.66
CA VAL A 50 12.46 -15.34 3.95
C VAL A 50 11.72 -16.41 3.17
N VAL A 51 10.81 -17.10 3.82
CA VAL A 51 9.94 -18.09 3.16
C VAL A 51 8.50 -17.59 3.24
N MET A 52 7.89 -17.41 2.08
CA MET A 52 6.46 -17.16 1.98
C MET A 52 5.73 -18.50 1.98
N ASP A 53 4.75 -18.63 2.87
CA ASP A 53 3.77 -19.72 2.94
C ASP A 53 2.42 -19.17 2.47
N ALA A 54 2.00 -19.56 1.29
CA ALA A 54 0.74 -19.20 0.65
C ALA A 54 -0.09 -20.45 0.36
N PRO A 55 -1.02 -20.86 1.24
CA PRO A 55 -1.80 -22.07 1.06
C PRO A 55 -2.55 -22.04 -0.28
N PRO A 56 -2.35 -23.02 -1.20
CA PRO A 56 -2.86 -22.97 -2.57
C PRO A 56 -4.38 -22.95 -2.70
N ASP A 57 -5.10 -23.41 -1.67
CA ASP A 57 -6.56 -23.35 -1.59
C ASP A 57 -7.10 -21.93 -1.26
N LYS A 58 -6.21 -21.01 -0.88
CA LYS A 58 -6.53 -19.66 -0.43
C LYS A 58 -5.80 -18.55 -1.16
N GLU A 59 -4.59 -18.82 -1.65
CA GLU A 59 -3.69 -17.81 -2.23
C GLU A 59 -3.00 -18.37 -3.48
N ASP A 60 -3.04 -17.61 -4.56
CA ASP A 60 -2.28 -17.88 -5.78
C ASP A 60 -0.94 -17.12 -5.73
N ILE A 61 0.17 -17.85 -5.80
CA ILE A 61 1.53 -17.27 -5.85
C ILE A 61 1.90 -16.73 -7.24
N GLY A 62 1.13 -17.05 -8.28
CA GLY A 62 1.38 -16.64 -9.65
C GLY A 62 1.53 -15.13 -9.82
N PRO A 63 0.63 -14.29 -9.28
CA PRO A 63 0.77 -12.84 -9.31
C PRO A 63 2.09 -12.34 -8.69
N TYR A 64 2.49 -12.88 -7.53
CA TYR A 64 3.75 -12.53 -6.87
C TYR A 64 4.94 -12.81 -7.78
N LEU A 65 5.06 -14.02 -8.32
CA LEU A 65 6.17 -14.42 -9.18
C LEU A 65 6.22 -13.62 -10.49
N ARG A 66 5.05 -13.35 -11.09
CA ARG A 66 4.95 -12.53 -12.30
C ARG A 66 5.43 -11.10 -12.05
N VAL A 67 4.94 -10.47 -10.99
CA VAL A 67 5.28 -9.08 -10.70
C VAL A 67 6.73 -8.93 -10.24
N ALA A 68 7.28 -9.88 -9.45
CA ALA A 68 8.69 -9.92 -9.11
C ALA A 68 9.57 -9.89 -10.35
N ARG A 69 9.30 -10.77 -11.35
CA ARG A 69 10.02 -10.79 -12.63
C ARG A 69 9.91 -9.46 -13.39
N LEU A 70 8.73 -8.83 -13.41
CA LEU A 70 8.53 -7.56 -14.10
C LEU A 70 9.35 -6.42 -13.44
N LEU A 71 9.47 -6.45 -12.11
CA LEU A 71 10.23 -5.44 -11.37
C LEU A 71 11.74 -5.63 -11.48
N GLU A 72 12.25 -6.86 -11.63
CA GLU A 72 13.68 -7.12 -11.87
C GLU A 72 14.22 -6.29 -13.04
N GLY A 73 13.46 -6.17 -14.14
CA GLY A 73 13.81 -5.37 -15.30
C GLY A 73 13.91 -3.86 -15.04
N THR A 74 13.40 -3.36 -13.92
CA THR A 74 13.46 -1.94 -13.56
C THR A 74 14.77 -1.55 -12.87
N GLY A 75 15.51 -2.52 -12.35
CA GLY A 75 16.72 -2.31 -11.55
C GLY A 75 16.42 -1.83 -10.11
N VAL A 76 15.17 -1.97 -9.66
CA VAL A 76 14.79 -1.73 -8.27
C VAL A 76 14.97 -3.03 -7.48
N HIS A 77 15.48 -2.91 -6.26
CA HIS A 77 15.72 -4.08 -5.41
C HIS A 77 14.39 -4.62 -4.86
N VAL A 78 13.99 -5.77 -5.37
CA VAL A 78 12.90 -6.59 -4.83
C VAL A 78 13.47 -7.91 -4.30
N PRO A 79 12.82 -8.62 -3.37
CA PRO A 79 13.31 -9.90 -2.89
C PRO A 79 13.55 -10.88 -4.05
N ARG A 80 14.80 -11.32 -4.24
CA ARG A 80 15.12 -12.35 -5.23
C ARG A 80 14.40 -13.64 -4.87
N VAL A 81 13.77 -14.26 -5.86
CA VAL A 81 13.18 -15.59 -5.71
C VAL A 81 14.28 -16.63 -5.90
N HIS A 82 14.56 -17.42 -4.86
CA HIS A 82 15.59 -18.47 -4.88
C HIS A 82 15.01 -19.83 -5.28
N ALA A 83 13.84 -20.18 -4.76
CA ALA A 83 13.15 -21.42 -5.08
C ALA A 83 11.63 -21.27 -4.92
N VAL A 84 10.88 -22.14 -5.61
CA VAL A 84 9.41 -22.14 -5.61
C VAL A 84 8.91 -23.58 -5.55
N ASP A 85 7.95 -23.84 -4.68
CA ASP A 85 7.11 -25.03 -4.71
C ASP A 85 5.66 -24.61 -4.97
N THR A 86 5.24 -24.73 -6.22
CA THR A 86 3.87 -24.35 -6.64
C THR A 86 2.79 -25.30 -6.11
N VAL A 87 3.15 -26.54 -5.76
CA VAL A 87 2.21 -27.53 -5.24
C VAL A 87 1.83 -27.22 -3.80
N GLN A 88 2.83 -26.86 -2.99
CA GLN A 88 2.63 -26.50 -1.59
C GLN A 88 2.41 -24.99 -1.38
N GLY A 89 2.71 -24.15 -2.37
CA GLY A 89 2.60 -22.70 -2.28
C GLY A 89 3.72 -22.07 -1.43
N PHE A 90 4.94 -22.62 -1.50
CA PHE A 90 6.11 -22.09 -0.82
C PHE A 90 7.01 -21.31 -1.78
N VAL A 91 7.53 -20.17 -1.33
CA VAL A 91 8.53 -19.39 -2.09
C VAL A 91 9.67 -19.00 -1.17
N LEU A 92 10.90 -19.41 -1.52
CA LEU A 92 12.12 -19.02 -0.83
C LEU A 92 12.64 -17.71 -1.43
N LEU A 93 12.75 -16.69 -0.58
CA LEU A 93 13.06 -15.32 -0.94
C LEU A 93 14.36 -14.84 -0.29
N GLU A 94 14.98 -13.85 -0.91
CA GLU A 94 16.00 -13.02 -0.29
C GLU A 94 15.42 -12.34 0.96
N ASP A 95 16.23 -12.26 2.00
CA ASP A 95 15.89 -11.52 3.23
C ASP A 95 16.40 -10.08 3.13
N LEU A 96 15.50 -9.13 3.00
CA LEU A 96 15.80 -7.69 2.95
C LEU A 96 15.93 -7.05 4.36
N GLY A 97 16.09 -7.88 5.39
CA GLY A 97 16.18 -7.41 6.77
C GLY A 97 14.83 -7.20 7.46
N SER A 98 14.85 -6.44 8.55
CA SER A 98 13.68 -6.25 9.41
C SER A 98 13.32 -4.79 9.67
N THR A 99 13.93 -3.84 8.95
CA THR A 99 13.75 -2.41 9.21
C THR A 99 13.00 -1.75 8.06
N PRO A 100 11.66 -1.57 8.18
CA PRO A 100 10.92 -0.77 7.20
C PRO A 100 11.26 0.72 7.37
N TYR A 101 11.09 1.51 6.30
CA TYR A 101 11.31 2.95 6.28
C TYR A 101 10.52 3.68 7.37
N LEU A 102 9.32 3.21 7.72
CA LEU A 102 8.49 3.85 8.74
C LEU A 102 9.23 4.04 10.06
N ALA A 103 10.01 3.05 10.51
CA ALA A 103 10.67 3.10 11.81
C ALA A 103 11.69 4.25 11.95
N PRO A 104 12.68 4.42 11.07
CA PRO A 104 13.58 5.58 11.12
C PRO A 104 12.86 6.90 10.82
N LEU A 105 11.86 6.91 9.91
CA LEU A 105 11.11 8.13 9.59
C LEU A 105 10.33 8.66 10.80
N GLN A 106 9.71 7.80 11.61
CA GLN A 106 9.01 8.20 12.83
C GLN A 106 9.95 8.80 13.88
N ARG A 107 11.22 8.42 13.86
CA ARG A 107 12.26 9.04 14.71
C ARG A 107 12.86 10.32 14.10
N GLY A 108 12.41 10.72 12.91
CA GLY A 108 12.96 11.86 12.18
C GLY A 108 14.37 11.61 11.60
N GLU A 109 14.78 10.34 11.50
CA GLU A 109 16.11 9.96 11.05
C GLU A 109 16.19 9.86 9.54
N GLN A 110 17.23 10.42 8.94
CA GLN A 110 17.59 10.30 7.53
C GLN A 110 16.44 10.59 6.54
N VAL A 111 15.51 11.44 6.93
CA VAL A 111 14.25 11.68 6.19
C VAL A 111 14.50 12.02 4.72
N ASP A 112 15.37 13.00 4.44
CA ASP A 112 15.61 13.44 3.06
C ASP A 112 16.35 12.38 2.23
N ARG A 113 17.22 11.57 2.85
CA ARG A 113 17.89 10.45 2.19
C ARG A 113 16.87 9.37 1.81
N LEU A 114 16.07 8.91 2.77
CA LEU A 114 15.11 7.83 2.56
C LEU A 114 14.04 8.21 1.51
N TYR A 115 13.48 9.43 1.59
CA TYR A 115 12.55 9.89 0.57
C TYR A 115 13.21 10.11 -0.78
N GLY A 116 14.46 10.63 -0.81
CA GLY A 116 15.22 10.78 -2.04
C GLY A 116 15.45 9.44 -2.75
N GLU A 117 15.87 8.40 -2.01
CA GLU A 117 16.05 7.04 -2.52
C GLU A 117 14.73 6.41 -2.99
N ALA A 118 13.65 6.58 -2.19
CA ALA A 118 12.34 6.08 -2.57
C ALA A 118 11.81 6.74 -3.85
N LEU A 119 11.99 8.05 -4.03
CA LEU A 119 11.59 8.76 -5.24
C LEU A 119 12.39 8.31 -6.48
N GLN A 120 13.68 8.00 -6.30
CA GLN A 120 14.51 7.45 -7.40
C GLN A 120 14.04 6.05 -7.79
N ALA A 121 13.77 5.18 -6.82
CA ALA A 121 13.25 3.84 -7.07
C ALA A 121 11.85 3.88 -7.72
N LEU A 122 10.95 4.75 -7.24
CA LEU A 122 9.64 4.94 -7.86
C LEU A 122 9.77 5.43 -9.32
N CYS A 123 10.67 6.39 -9.57
CA CYS A 123 10.95 6.85 -10.94
C CYS A 123 11.44 5.70 -11.83
N ALA A 124 12.31 4.82 -11.33
CA ALA A 124 12.79 3.65 -12.06
C ALA A 124 11.64 2.68 -12.38
N ILE A 125 10.77 2.38 -11.40
CA ILE A 125 9.57 1.55 -11.61
C ILE A 125 8.68 2.15 -12.71
N GLN A 126 8.40 3.45 -12.66
CA GLN A 126 7.48 4.11 -13.58
C GLN A 126 8.05 4.30 -14.99
N VAL A 127 9.35 4.53 -15.12
CA VAL A 127 9.98 4.78 -16.43
C VAL A 127 10.44 3.49 -17.08
N ARG A 128 11.24 2.69 -16.37
CA ARG A 128 11.79 1.43 -16.93
C ARG A 128 10.75 0.31 -16.93
N GLY A 129 9.81 0.33 -15.98
CA GLY A 129 8.69 -0.61 -15.92
C GLY A 129 7.55 -0.30 -16.89
N ARG A 130 7.67 0.71 -17.77
CA ARG A 130 6.58 1.12 -18.67
C ARG A 130 6.11 0.02 -19.63
N GLU A 131 7.04 -0.74 -20.20
CA GLU A 131 6.68 -1.88 -21.07
C GLU A 131 6.09 -3.02 -20.25
N ALA A 132 6.67 -3.31 -19.08
CA ALA A 132 6.16 -4.31 -18.15
C ALA A 132 4.74 -3.98 -17.64
N ALA A 133 4.40 -2.71 -17.51
CA ALA A 133 3.05 -2.28 -17.13
C ALA A 133 1.95 -2.77 -18.09
N ARG A 134 2.29 -3.04 -19.37
CA ARG A 134 1.32 -3.59 -20.34
C ARG A 134 0.90 -5.02 -20.03
N GLU A 135 1.66 -5.74 -19.23
CA GLU A 135 1.35 -7.09 -18.78
C GLU A 135 0.46 -7.10 -17.51
N LEU A 136 0.28 -5.94 -16.88
CA LEU A 136 -0.51 -5.79 -15.67
C LEU A 136 -1.99 -5.53 -15.99
N PRO A 137 -2.90 -5.94 -15.10
CA PRO A 137 -4.31 -5.55 -15.21
C PRO A 137 -4.45 -4.02 -15.16
N PRO A 138 -5.42 -3.44 -15.88
CA PRO A 138 -5.64 -2.00 -15.88
C PRO A 138 -6.24 -1.52 -14.54
N TYR A 139 -5.79 -0.35 -14.09
CA TYR A 139 -6.44 0.40 -13.00
C TYR A 139 -7.57 1.26 -13.61
N ASP A 140 -8.62 0.59 -14.03
CA ASP A 140 -9.73 1.18 -14.77
C ASP A 140 -10.81 1.80 -13.84
N ALA A 141 -11.84 2.36 -14.45
CA ALA A 141 -12.97 2.94 -13.73
C ALA A 141 -13.66 1.95 -12.79
N ALA A 142 -13.78 0.69 -13.19
CA ALA A 142 -14.44 -0.33 -12.39
C ALA A 142 -13.64 -0.66 -11.12
N VAL A 143 -12.31 -0.74 -11.22
CA VAL A 143 -11.42 -0.93 -10.07
C VAL A 143 -11.47 0.28 -9.14
N LEU A 144 -11.34 1.50 -9.69
CA LEU A 144 -11.38 2.74 -8.91
C LEU A 144 -12.69 2.90 -8.14
N LEU A 145 -13.84 2.67 -8.79
CA LEU A 145 -15.16 2.76 -8.15
C LEU A 145 -15.35 1.68 -7.09
N ARG A 146 -14.95 0.42 -7.37
CA ARG A 146 -15.03 -0.67 -6.39
C ARG A 146 -14.21 -0.39 -5.14
N GLU A 147 -13.03 0.21 -5.29
CA GLU A 147 -12.19 0.62 -4.16
C GLU A 147 -12.83 1.74 -3.34
N MET A 148 -13.35 2.78 -3.98
CA MET A 148 -14.02 3.87 -3.28
C MET A 148 -15.35 3.45 -2.64
N ALA A 149 -16.03 2.41 -3.16
CA ALA A 149 -17.24 1.86 -2.56
C ALA A 149 -17.03 1.28 -1.15
N LEU A 150 -15.79 1.00 -0.76
CA LEU A 150 -15.47 0.61 0.62
C LEU A 150 -15.77 1.71 1.64
N LEU A 151 -15.72 3.00 1.23
CA LEU A 151 -16.04 4.13 2.10
C LEU A 151 -17.51 4.10 2.59
N PRO A 152 -18.53 4.12 1.72
CA PRO A 152 -19.93 4.09 2.16
C PRO A 152 -20.27 2.79 2.92
N GLU A 153 -19.76 1.65 2.48
CA GLU A 153 -20.08 0.36 3.08
C GLU A 153 -19.46 0.19 4.48
N TRP A 154 -18.14 0.27 4.56
CA TRP A 154 -17.40 -0.10 5.76
C TRP A 154 -17.16 1.06 6.70
N PHE A 155 -16.74 2.21 6.17
CA PHE A 155 -16.43 3.35 7.01
C PHE A 155 -17.70 4.08 7.45
N CYS A 156 -18.56 4.52 6.52
CA CYS A 156 -19.78 5.23 6.87
C CYS A 156 -20.80 4.32 7.56
N GLY A 157 -21.18 3.20 6.92
CA GLY A 157 -22.22 2.31 7.41
C GLY A 157 -21.80 1.53 8.65
N ARG A 158 -20.73 0.71 8.53
CA ARG A 158 -20.33 -0.20 9.61
C ARG A 158 -19.64 0.51 10.77
N HIS A 159 -18.69 1.41 10.48
CA HIS A 159 -17.87 2.03 11.53
C HIS A 159 -18.54 3.25 12.17
N LEU A 160 -19.09 4.16 11.36
CA LEU A 160 -19.72 5.39 11.87
C LEU A 160 -21.21 5.23 12.19
N GLY A 161 -21.85 4.12 11.80
CA GLY A 161 -23.29 3.93 11.95
C GLY A 161 -24.13 4.96 11.16
N LEU A 162 -23.57 5.50 10.08
CA LEU A 162 -24.21 6.52 9.26
C LEU A 162 -25.05 5.86 8.16
N ALA A 163 -26.37 6.02 8.24
CA ALA A 163 -27.28 5.67 7.16
C ALA A 163 -27.25 6.77 6.10
N LEU A 164 -26.82 6.43 4.88
CA LEU A 164 -26.72 7.36 3.77
C LEU A 164 -28.08 7.56 3.12
N GLY A 165 -28.50 8.82 3.00
CA GLY A 165 -29.68 9.20 2.24
C GLY A 165 -29.37 9.49 0.78
N VAL A 166 -30.39 9.74 -0.02
CA VAL A 166 -30.26 10.00 -1.48
C VAL A 166 -29.33 11.18 -1.77
N GLU A 167 -29.36 12.23 -0.96
CA GLU A 167 -28.49 13.40 -1.10
C GLU A 167 -27.02 13.06 -0.80
N ASP A 168 -26.77 12.25 0.23
CA ASP A 168 -25.42 11.80 0.58
C ASP A 168 -24.80 10.95 -0.54
N GLU A 169 -25.60 10.00 -1.07
CA GLU A 169 -25.20 9.17 -2.20
C GLU A 169 -24.92 9.97 -3.46
N ALA A 170 -25.70 11.03 -3.70
CA ALA A 170 -25.48 11.91 -4.86
C ALA A 170 -24.13 12.66 -4.74
N VAL A 171 -23.82 13.21 -3.55
CA VAL A 171 -22.51 13.87 -3.29
C VAL A 171 -21.36 12.91 -3.47
N LEU A 172 -21.45 11.69 -2.96
CA LEU A 172 -20.39 10.68 -3.09
C LEU A 172 -20.20 10.26 -4.56
N ARG A 173 -21.30 10.04 -5.28
CA ARG A 173 -21.27 9.65 -6.70
C ARG A 173 -20.59 10.72 -7.55
N GLU A 174 -20.99 11.99 -7.41
CA GLU A 174 -20.37 13.10 -8.14
C GLU A 174 -18.86 13.18 -7.86
N ALA A 175 -18.46 13.03 -6.59
CA ALA A 175 -17.06 13.03 -6.21
C ALA A 175 -16.30 11.83 -6.81
N PHE A 176 -16.88 10.63 -6.78
CA PHE A 176 -16.26 9.42 -7.32
C PHE A 176 -16.10 9.50 -8.83
N ASP A 177 -17.13 9.93 -9.57
CA ASP A 177 -17.07 10.10 -11.01
C ASP A 177 -15.96 11.08 -11.41
N ARG A 178 -15.83 12.19 -10.67
CA ARG A 178 -14.76 13.16 -10.88
C ARG A 178 -13.37 12.57 -10.63
N LEU A 179 -13.18 11.86 -9.50
CA LEU A 179 -11.91 11.25 -9.16
C LEU A 179 -11.49 10.15 -10.15
N VAL A 180 -12.45 9.40 -10.66
CA VAL A 180 -12.22 8.44 -11.75
C VAL A 180 -11.75 9.17 -13.02
N ALA A 181 -12.43 10.22 -13.43
CA ALA A 181 -12.05 11.00 -14.62
C ALA A 181 -10.64 11.59 -14.47
N GLU A 182 -10.30 12.17 -13.31
CA GLU A 182 -8.97 12.71 -13.00
C GLU A 182 -7.88 11.62 -12.99
N SER A 183 -8.19 10.43 -12.50
CA SER A 183 -7.25 9.31 -12.47
C SER A 183 -6.98 8.79 -13.88
N LEU A 184 -8.03 8.60 -14.69
CA LEU A 184 -7.92 8.08 -16.06
C LEU A 184 -7.30 9.08 -17.05
N ALA A 185 -7.31 10.38 -16.74
CA ALA A 185 -6.64 11.40 -17.52
C ALA A 185 -5.11 11.42 -17.35
N GLN A 186 -4.59 10.74 -16.33
CA GLN A 186 -3.15 10.68 -16.05
C GLN A 186 -2.43 9.69 -16.98
N PRO A 187 -1.13 9.91 -17.25
CA PRO A 187 -0.30 8.92 -17.92
C PRO A 187 -0.30 7.60 -17.16
N VAL A 188 -0.43 6.50 -17.93
CA VAL A 188 -0.41 5.14 -17.38
C VAL A 188 1.02 4.66 -17.20
N VAL A 189 1.32 4.18 -16.01
CA VAL A 189 2.62 3.61 -15.61
C VAL A 189 2.42 2.30 -14.84
N PHE A 190 3.51 1.65 -14.48
CA PHE A 190 3.49 0.59 -13.47
C PHE A 190 3.12 1.20 -12.11
N VAL A 191 2.05 0.73 -11.49
CA VAL A 191 1.57 1.15 -10.17
C VAL A 191 1.68 -0.03 -9.21
N HIS A 192 2.50 0.14 -8.17
CA HIS A 192 2.69 -0.84 -7.09
C HIS A 192 1.44 -0.97 -6.20
N ARG A 193 0.66 0.10 -6.04
CA ARG A 193 -0.51 0.31 -5.18
C ARG A 193 -0.22 0.57 -3.71
N ASP A 194 0.75 -0.15 -3.14
CA ASP A 194 1.09 -0.04 -1.70
C ASP A 194 2.56 0.39 -1.50
N TYR A 195 3.00 1.38 -2.32
CA TYR A 195 4.34 1.98 -2.27
C TYR A 195 4.44 2.99 -1.13
N HIS A 196 4.53 2.52 0.10
CA HIS A 196 4.56 3.35 1.31
C HIS A 196 5.61 2.86 2.31
N SER A 197 5.83 3.63 3.38
CA SER A 197 6.93 3.44 4.32
C SER A 197 6.98 2.08 5.04
N ARG A 198 5.86 1.34 5.11
CA ARG A 198 5.84 -0.02 5.67
C ARG A 198 6.34 -1.08 4.69
N ASN A 199 6.26 -0.81 3.39
CA ASN A 199 6.60 -1.73 2.31
C ASN A 199 7.92 -1.39 1.61
N LEU A 200 8.68 -0.45 2.16
CA LEU A 200 10.03 -0.10 1.76
C LEU A 200 11.00 -0.47 2.88
N MET A 201 11.97 -1.33 2.58
CA MET A 201 12.96 -1.81 3.54
C MET A 201 14.25 -1.01 3.44
N VAL A 202 14.86 -0.71 4.58
CA VAL A 202 16.18 -0.06 4.64
C VAL A 202 17.25 -1.09 4.29
N LEU A 203 18.01 -0.82 3.23
CA LEU A 203 19.12 -1.67 2.81
C LEU A 203 20.46 -1.04 3.18
N PRO A 204 21.49 -1.86 3.52
CA PRO A 204 22.83 -1.37 3.85
C PRO A 204 23.49 -0.62 2.69
N GLU A 205 23.26 -1.06 1.46
CA GLU A 205 23.87 -0.50 0.25
C GLU A 205 23.19 0.79 -0.23
N GLY A 206 22.12 1.21 0.45
CA GLY A 206 21.26 2.31 0.02
C GLY A 206 20.17 1.88 -0.95
N GLY A 207 19.22 2.79 -1.18
CA GLY A 207 17.97 2.48 -1.90
C GLY A 207 16.98 1.68 -1.05
N PRO A 208 15.70 1.63 -1.44
CA PRO A 208 14.73 0.77 -0.77
C PRO A 208 14.76 -0.66 -1.32
N GLY A 209 14.65 -1.64 -0.42
CA GLY A 209 14.08 -2.93 -0.80
C GLY A 209 12.56 -2.81 -0.88
N VAL A 210 11.97 -3.15 -2.02
CA VAL A 210 10.53 -2.99 -2.28
C VAL A 210 9.83 -4.32 -2.11
N ILE A 211 8.82 -4.38 -1.23
CA ILE A 211 8.03 -5.58 -0.94
C ILE A 211 6.54 -5.33 -1.14
N ASP A 212 5.72 -6.38 -1.13
CA ASP A 212 4.25 -6.32 -1.20
C ASP A 212 3.70 -5.76 -2.53
N PHE A 213 4.31 -6.20 -3.64
CA PHE A 213 4.06 -5.69 -5.00
C PHE A 213 3.10 -6.53 -5.84
N GLN A 214 2.63 -7.67 -5.36
CA GLN A 214 1.87 -8.66 -6.16
C GLN A 214 0.54 -8.14 -6.71
N ASP A 215 -0.01 -7.09 -6.11
CA ASP A 215 -1.26 -6.44 -6.54
C ASP A 215 -1.06 -5.28 -7.51
N ALA A 216 0.11 -5.20 -8.15
CA ALA A 216 0.45 -4.14 -9.08
C ALA A 216 -0.53 -4.05 -10.27
N LEU A 217 -0.77 -2.83 -10.74
CA LEU A 217 -1.67 -2.51 -11.86
C LEU A 217 -1.01 -1.54 -12.84
N ALA A 218 -1.54 -1.47 -14.06
CA ALA A 218 -1.23 -0.39 -14.99
C ALA A 218 -2.16 0.80 -14.70
N GLY A 219 -1.64 1.91 -14.20
CA GLY A 219 -2.51 2.99 -13.70
C GLY A 219 -1.84 4.36 -13.62
N PRO A 220 -2.47 5.31 -12.92
CA PRO A 220 -2.12 6.71 -12.93
C PRO A 220 -0.77 7.00 -12.26
N VAL A 221 0.05 7.83 -12.91
CA VAL A 221 1.42 8.19 -12.46
C VAL A 221 1.48 8.80 -11.06
N GLY A 222 0.42 9.46 -10.60
CA GLY A 222 0.37 10.10 -9.29
C GLY A 222 0.10 9.14 -8.13
N TYR A 223 -0.37 7.91 -8.36
CA TYR A 223 -0.90 7.04 -7.33
C TYR A 223 0.16 6.60 -6.28
N ASP A 224 1.25 6.00 -6.73
CA ASP A 224 2.31 5.55 -5.81
C ASP A 224 3.07 6.72 -5.18
N LEU A 225 3.17 7.84 -5.90
CA LEU A 225 3.75 9.07 -5.35
C LEU A 225 2.95 9.57 -4.15
N VAL A 226 1.62 9.55 -4.23
CA VAL A 226 0.79 9.93 -3.08
C VAL A 226 0.80 8.88 -1.98
N SER A 227 0.88 7.60 -2.34
CA SER A 227 1.02 6.51 -1.37
C SER A 227 2.27 6.69 -0.50
N LEU A 228 3.37 7.14 -1.09
CA LEU A 228 4.64 7.43 -0.41
C LEU A 228 4.58 8.74 0.39
N LEU A 229 4.13 9.84 -0.21
CA LEU A 229 4.31 11.19 0.35
C LEU A 229 3.15 11.65 1.26
N LYS A 230 1.98 11.04 1.13
CA LYS A 230 0.84 11.17 2.04
C LYS A 230 0.48 9.79 2.59
N ASP A 231 1.49 9.14 3.13
CA ASP A 231 1.37 7.87 3.83
C ASP A 231 0.43 7.98 5.03
N CYS A 232 -0.42 6.99 5.23
CA CYS A 232 -1.40 7.00 6.31
C CYS A 232 -0.79 6.82 7.71
N TYR A 233 0.50 6.50 7.79
CA TYR A 233 1.21 6.21 9.05
C TYR A 233 2.13 7.34 9.52
N ILE A 234 2.40 8.32 8.67
CA ILE A 234 3.26 9.47 8.97
C ILE A 234 2.87 10.67 8.12
N SER A 235 2.95 11.87 8.69
CA SER A 235 2.62 13.10 7.99
C SER A 235 3.76 14.10 7.96
N TRP A 236 3.78 14.90 6.89
CA TRP A 236 4.76 15.95 6.67
C TRP A 236 4.09 17.28 6.32
N PRO A 237 4.71 18.42 6.64
CA PRO A 237 4.20 19.72 6.22
C PRO A 237 4.00 19.78 4.71
N ARG A 238 2.90 20.33 4.26
CA ARG A 238 2.52 20.41 2.85
C ARG A 238 3.65 20.97 1.95
N ALA A 239 4.34 22.01 2.38
CA ALA A 239 5.44 22.57 1.62
C ALA A 239 6.56 21.57 1.34
N ARG A 240 6.85 20.68 2.29
CA ARG A 240 7.83 19.60 2.13
C ARG A 240 7.33 18.54 1.14
N VAL A 241 6.09 18.14 1.28
CA VAL A 241 5.43 17.21 0.34
C VAL A 241 5.49 17.76 -1.09
N GLU A 242 5.12 19.02 -1.30
CA GLU A 242 5.19 19.66 -2.63
C GLU A 242 6.62 19.75 -3.18
N SER A 243 7.61 19.93 -2.32
CA SER A 243 9.02 19.89 -2.74
C SER A 243 9.39 18.51 -3.28
N TRP A 244 9.00 17.43 -2.62
CA TRP A 244 9.23 16.07 -3.09
C TRP A 244 8.42 15.73 -4.36
N VAL A 245 7.20 16.24 -4.50
CA VAL A 245 6.41 16.11 -5.74
C VAL A 245 7.14 16.76 -6.93
N ARG A 246 7.69 17.98 -6.73
CA ARG A 246 8.51 18.68 -7.75
C ARG A 246 9.79 17.88 -8.08
N GLN A 247 10.47 17.35 -7.06
CA GLN A 247 11.65 16.51 -7.25
C GLN A 247 11.32 15.27 -8.09
N HIS A 248 10.25 14.56 -7.77
CA HIS A 248 9.84 13.38 -8.54
C HIS A 248 9.49 13.72 -9.99
N ARG A 249 8.73 14.78 -10.22
CA ARG A 249 8.44 15.27 -11.56
C ARG A 249 9.72 15.60 -12.34
N GLN A 250 10.72 16.19 -11.68
CA GLN A 250 12.02 16.46 -12.30
C GLN A 250 12.77 15.19 -12.65
N LEU A 251 12.79 14.17 -11.76
CA LEU A 251 13.39 12.86 -12.04
C LEU A 251 12.75 12.20 -13.26
N LEU A 252 11.41 12.16 -13.34
CA LEU A 252 10.69 11.63 -14.49
C LEU A 252 11.11 12.32 -15.80
N ARG A 253 11.19 13.65 -15.80
CA ARG A 253 11.62 14.43 -16.99
C ARG A 253 13.06 14.15 -17.40
N GLN A 254 13.98 14.03 -16.43
CA GLN A 254 15.39 13.69 -16.68
C GLN A 254 15.55 12.31 -17.31
N GLN A 255 14.66 11.39 -17.00
CA GLN A 255 14.61 10.05 -17.59
C GLN A 255 13.80 9.99 -18.91
N GLY A 256 13.46 11.13 -19.49
CA GLY A 256 12.72 11.20 -20.75
C GLY A 256 11.23 10.86 -20.65
N PHE A 257 10.70 10.73 -19.45
CA PHE A 257 9.26 10.57 -19.26
C PHE A 257 8.57 11.94 -19.32
N HIS A 258 8.13 12.28 -20.51
CA HIS A 258 7.31 13.46 -20.73
C HIS A 258 5.84 13.05 -20.55
N ALA A 259 5.36 13.15 -19.31
CA ALA A 259 3.97 12.88 -18.96
C ALA A 259 3.04 13.81 -19.74
N GLY A 260 2.46 13.34 -20.83
CA GLY A 260 1.66 14.12 -21.77
C GLY A 260 2.39 15.39 -22.28
N ALA A 261 2.29 15.73 -23.52
CA ALA A 261 2.96 16.91 -24.05
C ALA A 261 2.59 18.15 -23.21
N GLY A 262 3.44 18.53 -22.22
CA GLY A 262 3.33 19.76 -21.48
C GLY A 262 2.66 19.75 -20.12
N SER A 263 2.66 18.64 -19.36
CA SER A 263 2.14 18.74 -17.99
C SER A 263 2.91 19.81 -17.20
N SER A 264 2.19 20.87 -16.85
CA SER A 264 2.69 21.93 -15.98
C SER A 264 2.93 21.38 -14.57
N GLU A 265 3.75 22.08 -13.77
CA GLU A 265 3.91 21.73 -12.34
C GLU A 265 2.55 21.73 -11.62
N ARG A 266 1.68 22.67 -11.96
CA ARG A 266 0.33 22.78 -11.40
C ARG A 266 -0.53 21.56 -11.74
N GLU A 267 -0.46 21.07 -12.96
CA GLU A 267 -1.22 19.91 -13.40
C GLU A 267 -0.71 18.62 -12.74
N PHE A 268 0.62 18.44 -12.65
CA PHE A 268 1.22 17.29 -11.97
C PHE A 268 0.86 17.26 -10.47
N LEU A 269 0.86 18.43 -9.82
CA LEU A 269 0.43 18.56 -8.42
C LEU A 269 -1.07 18.26 -8.28
N ARG A 270 -1.91 18.65 -9.25
CA ARG A 270 -3.32 18.30 -9.27
C ARG A 270 -3.52 16.78 -9.39
N TRP A 271 -2.80 16.11 -10.27
CA TRP A 271 -2.85 14.65 -10.40
C TRP A 271 -2.50 13.95 -9.09
N PHE A 272 -1.44 14.40 -8.45
CA PHE A 272 -1.04 13.93 -7.12
C PHE A 272 -2.16 14.13 -6.08
N ASP A 273 -2.74 15.31 -6.03
CA ASP A 273 -3.78 15.65 -5.05
C ASP A 273 -5.07 14.85 -5.30
N MET A 274 -5.52 14.73 -6.55
CA MET A 274 -6.73 13.96 -6.89
C MET A 274 -6.57 12.46 -6.66
N ALA A 275 -5.42 11.89 -7.04
CA ALA A 275 -5.07 10.51 -6.68
C ALA A 275 -5.05 10.32 -5.16
N GLY A 276 -4.60 11.34 -4.40
CA GLY A 276 -4.63 11.34 -2.95
C GLY A 276 -6.03 11.24 -2.37
N VAL A 277 -6.98 12.03 -2.89
CA VAL A 277 -8.38 11.93 -2.42
C VAL A 277 -8.95 10.55 -2.70
N GLN A 278 -8.79 10.03 -3.92
CA GLN A 278 -9.27 8.69 -4.29
C GLN A 278 -8.69 7.62 -3.34
N ARG A 279 -7.35 7.62 -3.18
CA ARG A 279 -6.66 6.65 -2.34
C ARG A 279 -7.09 6.73 -0.87
N HIS A 280 -7.17 7.92 -0.31
CA HIS A 280 -7.53 8.08 1.11
C HIS A 280 -8.99 7.73 1.40
N LEU A 281 -9.93 8.01 0.47
CA LEU A 281 -11.30 7.52 0.59
C LEU A 281 -11.36 5.99 0.60
N LYS A 282 -10.61 5.32 -0.27
CA LYS A 282 -10.43 3.86 -0.26
C LYS A 282 -9.86 3.39 1.09
N VAL A 283 -8.78 4.02 1.57
CA VAL A 283 -8.09 3.61 2.81
C VAL A 283 -8.98 3.75 4.04
N LEU A 284 -9.80 4.80 4.14
CA LEU A 284 -10.80 4.92 5.21
C LEU A 284 -11.72 3.68 5.25
N GLY A 285 -12.18 3.23 4.09
CA GLY A 285 -12.98 2.01 3.97
C GLY A 285 -12.20 0.74 4.32
N ILE A 286 -10.94 0.63 3.84
CA ILE A 286 -10.08 -0.52 4.14
C ILE A 286 -9.81 -0.63 5.65
N PHE A 287 -9.42 0.46 6.32
CA PHE A 287 -9.10 0.42 7.75
C PHE A 287 -10.32 0.05 8.61
N ALA A 288 -11.49 0.57 8.26
CA ALA A 288 -12.74 0.15 8.89
C ALA A 288 -13.02 -1.34 8.64
N ARG A 289 -12.85 -1.84 7.40
CA ARG A 289 -13.04 -3.25 7.06
C ARG A 289 -12.08 -4.17 7.82
N LEU A 290 -10.81 -3.79 7.92
CA LEU A 290 -9.80 -4.56 8.67
C LEU A 290 -10.17 -4.72 10.14
N TRP A 291 -10.81 -3.74 10.73
CA TRP A 291 -11.36 -3.88 12.08
C TRP A 291 -12.58 -4.81 12.09
N TRP A 292 -13.61 -4.47 11.33
CA TRP A 292 -14.91 -5.15 11.44
C TRP A 292 -14.93 -6.58 10.91
N ARG A 293 -14.10 -6.88 9.94
CA ARG A 293 -14.00 -8.21 9.34
C ARG A 293 -12.87 -9.05 9.95
N ASP A 294 -11.73 -8.43 10.20
CA ASP A 294 -10.49 -9.13 10.51
C ASP A 294 -10.01 -8.90 11.96
N GLY A 295 -10.74 -8.13 12.78
CA GLY A 295 -10.41 -7.85 14.17
C GLY A 295 -9.17 -6.98 14.38
N LYS A 296 -8.63 -6.35 13.34
CA LYS A 296 -7.36 -5.58 13.38
C LYS A 296 -7.59 -4.14 13.83
N ILE A 297 -7.80 -3.93 15.12
CA ILE A 297 -8.15 -2.63 15.73
C ILE A 297 -7.08 -1.54 15.53
N GLY A 298 -5.81 -1.91 15.39
CA GLY A 298 -4.70 -0.96 15.29
C GLY A 298 -4.86 0.06 14.15
N TYR A 299 -5.50 -0.34 13.04
CA TYR A 299 -5.72 0.54 11.89
C TYR A 299 -6.71 1.69 12.14
N LEU A 300 -7.56 1.61 13.17
CA LEU A 300 -8.46 2.70 13.51
C LEU A 300 -7.74 3.94 14.04
N ALA A 301 -6.51 3.79 14.52
CA ALA A 301 -5.69 4.91 14.97
C ALA A 301 -5.26 5.82 13.81
N ASP A 302 -5.21 5.30 12.60
CA ASP A 302 -4.74 6.00 11.40
C ASP A 302 -5.89 6.68 10.62
N LEU A 303 -7.15 6.43 11.00
CA LEU A 303 -8.34 7.04 10.38
C LEU A 303 -8.35 8.58 10.45
N PRO A 304 -8.04 9.22 11.61
CA PRO A 304 -8.03 10.68 11.68
C PRO A 304 -7.07 11.33 10.70
N LEU A 305 -5.82 10.90 10.65
CA LEU A 305 -4.83 11.41 9.71
C LEU A 305 -5.27 11.23 8.26
N THR A 306 -5.81 10.04 7.94
CA THR A 306 -6.30 9.74 6.59
C THR A 306 -7.45 10.66 6.18
N LEU A 307 -8.40 10.96 7.12
CA LEU A 307 -9.50 11.88 6.87
C LEU A 307 -9.01 13.32 6.70
N ASP A 308 -8.03 13.75 7.52
CA ASP A 308 -7.44 15.09 7.44
C ASP A 308 -6.80 15.32 6.05
N TYR A 309 -6.12 14.34 5.48
CA TYR A 309 -5.59 14.44 4.11
C TYR A 309 -6.68 14.68 3.06
N VAL A 310 -7.84 14.03 3.21
CA VAL A 310 -8.97 14.26 2.30
C VAL A 310 -9.51 15.67 2.45
N LEU A 311 -9.77 16.11 3.70
CA LEU A 311 -10.33 17.45 4.00
C LEU A 311 -9.41 18.57 3.53
N ASP A 312 -8.11 18.46 3.81
CA ASP A 312 -7.10 19.45 3.40
C ASP A 312 -6.99 19.56 1.88
N THR A 313 -7.04 18.42 1.19
CA THR A 313 -7.00 18.42 -0.28
C THR A 313 -8.28 19.00 -0.85
N CYS A 314 -9.45 18.59 -0.37
CA CYS A 314 -10.74 19.12 -0.82
C CYS A 314 -10.88 20.63 -0.57
N ALA A 315 -10.21 21.20 0.44
CA ALA A 315 -10.21 22.64 0.68
C ALA A 315 -9.53 23.47 -0.43
N ARG A 316 -8.68 22.84 -1.25
CA ARG A 316 -7.88 23.50 -2.31
C ARG A 316 -8.56 23.48 -3.66
N TYR A 317 -9.58 22.65 -3.84
CA TYR A 317 -10.25 22.41 -5.11
C TYR A 317 -11.74 22.70 -4.98
N PRO A 318 -12.23 23.83 -5.55
CA PRO A 318 -13.63 24.23 -5.43
C PRO A 318 -14.63 23.15 -5.87
N GLU A 319 -14.28 22.35 -6.84
CA GLU A 319 -15.10 21.25 -7.35
C GLU A 319 -15.28 20.09 -6.35
N LEU A 320 -14.44 20.00 -5.32
CA LEU A 320 -14.56 19.05 -4.22
C LEU A 320 -15.24 19.66 -2.96
N ALA A 321 -15.69 20.91 -3.05
CA ALA A 321 -16.35 21.59 -1.93
C ALA A 321 -17.63 20.87 -1.42
N PRO A 322 -18.48 20.25 -2.27
CA PRO A 322 -19.61 19.45 -1.81
C PRO A 322 -19.13 18.25 -0.96
N LEU A 323 -18.15 17.49 -1.42
CA LEU A 323 -17.57 16.36 -0.67
C LEU A 323 -16.98 16.84 0.66
N ARG A 324 -16.18 17.92 0.65
CA ARG A 324 -15.59 18.48 1.87
C ARG A 324 -16.65 18.85 2.90
N ARG A 325 -17.70 19.54 2.48
CA ARG A 325 -18.81 19.97 3.36
C ARG A 325 -19.52 18.77 3.95
N TRP A 326 -19.81 17.78 3.13
CA TRP A 326 -20.43 16.54 3.57
C TRP A 326 -19.57 15.80 4.61
N LEU A 327 -18.28 15.61 4.35
CA LEU A 327 -17.35 14.99 5.30
C LEU A 327 -17.29 15.77 6.62
N ALA A 328 -17.20 17.10 6.57
CA ALA A 328 -17.11 17.94 7.75
C ALA A 328 -18.39 17.90 8.62
N THR A 329 -19.56 17.74 8.01
CA THR A 329 -20.84 17.75 8.72
C THR A 329 -21.32 16.35 9.12
N GLN A 330 -21.08 15.34 8.32
CA GLN A 330 -21.59 14.00 8.57
C GLN A 330 -20.55 13.06 9.19
N VAL A 331 -19.27 13.15 8.79
CA VAL A 331 -18.23 12.20 9.18
C VAL A 331 -17.42 12.67 10.39
N VAL A 332 -16.86 13.87 10.32
CA VAL A 332 -15.97 14.40 11.37
C VAL A 332 -16.58 14.32 12.78
N PRO A 333 -17.86 14.72 13.01
CA PRO A 333 -18.44 14.70 14.35
C PRO A 333 -18.61 13.29 14.93
N ARG A 334 -18.62 12.25 14.08
CA ARG A 334 -18.90 10.86 14.49
C ARG A 334 -17.63 10.06 14.75
N LEU A 335 -16.50 10.42 14.12
CA LEU A 335 -15.29 9.58 14.07
C LEU A 335 -14.72 9.26 15.45
N ALA A 336 -14.58 10.27 16.31
CA ALA A 336 -13.99 10.07 17.64
C ALA A 336 -14.82 9.12 18.52
N ALA A 337 -16.14 9.27 18.51
CA ALA A 337 -17.07 8.41 19.27
C ALA A 337 -17.06 6.97 18.71
N ALA A 338 -17.06 6.80 17.38
CA ALA A 338 -16.99 5.49 16.73
C ALA A 338 -15.68 4.75 17.08
N ASN A 339 -14.55 5.44 17.01
CA ASN A 339 -13.25 4.87 17.39
C ASN A 339 -13.22 4.48 18.88
N ALA A 340 -13.80 5.28 19.78
CA ALA A 340 -13.86 4.97 21.20
C ALA A 340 -14.75 3.74 21.46
N ALA A 341 -15.92 3.65 20.82
CA ALA A 341 -16.82 2.51 20.94
C ALA A 341 -16.17 1.20 20.44
N ALA A 342 -15.46 1.26 19.30
CA ALA A 342 -14.74 0.11 18.77
C ALA A 342 -13.65 -0.40 19.72
N ARG A 343 -12.88 0.51 20.34
CA ARG A 343 -11.86 0.15 21.35
C ARG A 343 -12.47 -0.48 22.60
N ALA A 344 -13.60 0.06 23.09
CA ALA A 344 -14.30 -0.52 24.23
C ALA A 344 -14.80 -1.94 23.91
N ALA A 345 -15.34 -2.17 22.69
CA ALA A 345 -15.78 -3.47 22.25
C ALA A 345 -14.62 -4.50 22.17
N ALA A 346 -13.44 -4.07 21.65
CA ALA A 346 -12.26 -4.93 21.60
C ALA A 346 -11.77 -5.33 23.00
N SER A 347 -11.77 -4.38 23.96
CA SER A 347 -11.31 -4.64 25.33
C SER A 347 -12.28 -5.55 26.11
N SER A 348 -13.56 -5.60 25.73
CA SER A 348 -14.56 -6.48 26.37
C SER A 348 -14.63 -7.89 25.74
N GLY A 349 -14.11 -8.08 24.53
CA GLY A 349 -14.07 -9.37 23.83
C GLY A 349 -12.90 -10.28 24.24
N ASP A 350 -11.82 -9.76 24.82
CA ASP A 350 -10.67 -10.53 25.31
C ASP A 350 -10.92 -11.24 26.65
N GLY A 351 -12.14 -11.15 27.22
CA GLY A 351 -12.52 -11.72 28.51
C GLY A 351 -13.40 -12.97 28.44
N SER A 352 -13.59 -13.58 27.25
CA SER A 352 -14.44 -14.79 27.12
C SER A 352 -13.72 -15.95 26.43
#